data_b5137bf510cd6df815fc115fdeb416e5
#
_entry.id   b5137bf510cd6df815fc115fdeb416e5
#
_cell.length_a   1.000
_cell.length_b   1.000
_cell.length_c   1.000
_cell.angle_alpha   90.00
_cell.angle_beta   90.00
_cell.angle_gamma   90.00
#
_symmetry.space_group_name_H-M   'P 1'
#
loop_
_entity.id
_entity.type
_entity.pdbx_description
1 polymer ?
#
loop_
_entity_poly.entity_id
_entity_poly.type
_entity_poly.pdbx_seq_one_letter_code
_entity_poly.pdbx_strand_id
1 'polypeptide(L)'
;MIEHSGEVATELWAKGLVENMARRPQGGDRDQIRAVVAGQCKLAVANTYYLAGMLNSDVAVDVEVAEQIGVIWPNQDGRGAHMNVSGAGMIKTSQNPDEARQLIEFLSDDYAQGWYSEVNNEYSIRATIPASVTLQRFGEFKPDSINLEVLGRNNEASVKLADRAGWQ
;
A
#
# COMPACT_ATOMS: atom_id res chain seq x y z
N MET A 1 9.38 7.16 5.87
CA MET A 1 9.53 8.41 6.65
C MET A 1 10.89 8.45 7.38
N ILE A 2 11.20 7.52 8.26
CA ILE A 2 12.47 7.54 9.04
C ILE A 2 13.70 7.75 8.15
N GLU A 3 13.80 7.02 7.05
CA GLU A 3 14.94 7.14 6.11
C GLU A 3 15.06 8.53 5.48
N HIS A 4 13.95 9.19 5.17
CA HIS A 4 13.96 10.50 4.52
C HIS A 4 14.12 11.66 5.49
N SER A 5 13.56 11.54 6.68
CA SER A 5 13.38 12.67 7.61
C SER A 5 14.03 12.47 8.98
N GLY A 6 14.55 11.28 9.23
CA GLY A 6 15.02 10.87 10.54
C GLY A 6 13.89 10.51 11.52
N GLU A 7 14.26 9.86 12.61
CA GLU A 7 13.31 9.30 13.58
C GLU A 7 12.52 10.40 14.31
N VAL A 8 13.21 11.47 14.77
CA VAL A 8 12.58 12.56 15.53
C VAL A 8 11.50 13.27 14.72
N ALA A 9 11.81 13.66 13.48
CA ALA A 9 10.84 14.34 12.62
C ALA A 9 9.67 13.41 12.24
N THR A 10 9.94 12.12 12.05
CA THR A 10 8.90 11.12 11.78
C THR A 10 7.98 10.93 12.98
N GLU A 11 8.51 10.92 14.21
CA GLU A 11 7.68 10.80 15.42
C GLU A 11 6.80 12.03 15.62
N LEU A 12 7.33 13.24 15.40
CA LEU A 12 6.53 14.47 15.48
C LEU A 12 5.41 14.47 14.44
N TRP A 13 5.71 14.04 13.21
CA TRP A 13 4.70 13.89 12.16
C TRP A 13 3.62 12.86 12.55
N ALA A 14 4.01 11.71 13.07
CA ALA A 14 3.08 10.66 13.49
C ALA A 14 2.16 11.12 14.63
N LYS A 15 2.70 11.83 15.62
CA LYS A 15 1.91 12.44 16.71
C LYS A 15 0.88 13.44 16.16
N GLY A 16 1.33 14.34 15.29
CA GLY A 16 0.42 15.31 14.66
C GLY A 16 -0.66 14.65 13.83
N LEU A 17 -0.35 13.52 13.15
CA LEU A 17 -1.36 12.78 12.42
C LEU A 17 -2.39 12.15 13.36
N VAL A 18 -1.95 11.52 14.46
CA VAL A 18 -2.84 10.93 15.48
C VAL A 18 -3.74 11.98 16.12
N GLU A 19 -3.20 13.15 16.45
CA GLU A 19 -3.96 14.27 17.02
C GLU A 19 -5.04 14.81 16.06
N ASN A 20 -4.84 14.68 14.76
CA ASN A 20 -5.77 15.12 13.72
C ASN A 20 -6.71 14.02 13.22
N MET A 21 -6.65 12.81 13.74
CA MET A 21 -7.58 11.75 13.37
C MET A 21 -9.00 12.11 13.79
N ALA A 22 -9.96 12.01 12.88
CA ALA A 22 -11.38 12.25 13.15
C ALA A 22 -11.95 11.28 14.19
N ARG A 23 -11.39 10.07 14.24
CA ARG A 23 -11.68 9.02 15.22
C ARG A 23 -10.53 8.03 15.28
N ARG A 24 -10.48 7.18 16.29
CA ARG A 24 -9.60 6.00 16.25
C ARG A 24 -9.97 5.12 15.05
N PRO A 25 -9.00 4.69 14.24
CA PRO A 25 -9.25 3.74 13.17
C PRO A 25 -9.82 2.42 13.74
N GLN A 26 -10.84 1.89 13.09
CA GLN A 26 -11.45 0.61 13.44
C GLN A 26 -11.66 -0.21 12.16
N GLY A 27 -11.37 -1.49 12.21
CA GLY A 27 -11.42 -2.36 11.04
C GLY A 27 -10.23 -2.19 10.10
N GLY A 28 -10.38 -2.62 8.86
CA GLY A 28 -9.35 -2.56 7.83
C GLY A 28 -9.48 -1.35 6.91
N ASP A 29 -8.69 -1.34 5.83
CA ASP A 29 -8.65 -0.26 4.83
C ASP A 29 -10.02 0.00 4.20
N ARG A 30 -10.78 -1.05 3.86
CA ARG A 30 -12.13 -0.90 3.30
C ARG A 30 -13.09 -0.19 4.26
N ASP A 31 -12.93 -0.38 5.58
CA ASP A 31 -13.76 0.30 6.58
C ASP A 31 -13.40 1.78 6.68
N GLN A 32 -12.13 2.14 6.47
CA GLN A 32 -11.72 3.54 6.38
C GLN A 32 -12.27 4.20 5.10
N ILE A 33 -12.27 3.50 3.98
CA ILE A 33 -12.88 3.96 2.73
C ILE A 33 -14.38 4.22 2.92
N ARG A 34 -15.11 3.28 3.52
CA ARG A 34 -16.54 3.45 3.85
C ARG A 34 -16.79 4.61 4.82
N ALA A 35 -15.87 4.84 5.76
CA ALA A 35 -15.98 5.94 6.72
C ALA A 35 -15.89 7.32 6.05
N VAL A 36 -15.11 7.46 4.99
CA VAL A 36 -15.06 8.70 4.18
C VAL A 36 -16.42 8.96 3.53
N VAL A 37 -17.00 7.97 2.85
CA VAL A 37 -18.30 8.11 2.20
C VAL A 37 -19.42 8.36 3.22
N ALA A 38 -19.35 7.74 4.39
CA ALA A 38 -20.27 7.99 5.49
C ALA A 38 -20.09 9.36 6.18
N GLY A 39 -19.13 10.19 5.73
CA GLY A 39 -18.88 11.52 6.29
C GLY A 39 -18.23 11.54 7.68
N GLN A 40 -17.72 10.40 8.16
CA GLN A 40 -17.03 10.31 9.45
C GLN A 40 -15.64 10.95 9.41
N CYS A 41 -15.01 10.98 8.25
CA CYS A 41 -13.75 11.67 7.98
C CYS A 41 -13.75 12.17 6.53
N LYS A 42 -12.80 13.04 6.19
CA LYS A 42 -12.68 13.59 4.82
C LYS A 42 -11.61 12.88 3.99
N LEU A 43 -10.65 12.26 4.67
CA LEU A 43 -9.52 11.56 4.07
C LEU A 43 -9.29 10.25 4.81
N ALA A 44 -8.84 9.23 4.09
CA ALA A 44 -8.34 7.99 4.66
C ALA A 44 -7.01 7.62 4.02
N VAL A 45 -6.13 7.00 4.79
CA VAL A 45 -4.91 6.37 4.28
C VAL A 45 -5.21 4.89 4.10
N ALA A 46 -5.04 4.39 2.88
CA ALA A 46 -5.31 3.01 2.54
C ALA A 46 -4.38 2.54 1.41
N ASN A 47 -4.18 1.23 1.29
CA ASN A 47 -3.53 0.69 0.12
C ASN A 47 -4.50 0.71 -1.08
N THR A 48 -3.98 1.03 -2.25
CA THR A 48 -4.76 1.20 -3.49
C THR A 48 -5.52 -0.04 -3.91
N TYR A 49 -4.96 -1.23 -3.69
CA TYR A 49 -5.60 -2.49 -4.07
C TYR A 49 -6.92 -2.76 -3.33
N TYR A 50 -7.13 -2.17 -2.15
CA TYR A 50 -8.44 -2.28 -1.47
C TYR A 50 -9.52 -1.47 -2.17
N LEU A 51 -9.22 -0.24 -2.59
CA LEU A 51 -10.16 0.56 -3.36
C LEU A 51 -10.45 -0.07 -4.73
N ALA A 52 -9.39 -0.53 -5.41
CA ALA A 52 -9.53 -1.23 -6.69
C ALA A 52 -10.37 -2.52 -6.54
N GLY A 53 -10.13 -3.29 -5.47
CA GLY A 53 -10.93 -4.48 -5.18
C GLY A 53 -12.38 -4.19 -4.84
N MET A 54 -12.70 -3.02 -4.27
CA MET A 54 -14.09 -2.59 -4.10
C MET A 54 -14.73 -2.17 -5.43
N LEU A 55 -14.00 -1.49 -6.31
CA LEU A 55 -14.47 -1.13 -7.66
C LEU A 55 -14.74 -2.36 -8.54
N ASN A 56 -13.99 -3.44 -8.35
CA ASN A 56 -14.13 -4.70 -9.08
C ASN A 56 -14.99 -5.74 -8.32
N SER A 57 -15.70 -5.35 -7.27
CA SER A 57 -16.46 -6.26 -6.43
C SER A 57 -17.78 -6.69 -7.08
N ASP A 58 -18.19 -7.94 -6.86
CA ASP A 58 -19.54 -8.44 -7.19
C ASP A 58 -20.62 -7.91 -6.22
N VAL A 59 -20.19 -7.24 -5.14
CA VAL A 59 -21.08 -6.67 -4.13
C VAL A 59 -21.39 -5.23 -4.51
N ALA A 60 -22.61 -4.96 -4.99
CA ALA A 60 -23.03 -3.67 -5.51
C ALA A 60 -22.76 -2.49 -4.56
N VAL A 61 -22.97 -2.66 -3.25
CA VAL A 61 -22.72 -1.61 -2.26
C VAL A 61 -21.24 -1.24 -2.14
N ASP A 62 -20.32 -2.17 -2.38
CA ASP A 62 -18.88 -1.88 -2.37
C ASP A 62 -18.50 -1.02 -3.58
N VAL A 63 -19.04 -1.35 -4.74
CA VAL A 63 -18.85 -0.56 -5.97
C VAL A 63 -19.41 0.85 -5.79
N GLU A 64 -20.65 0.98 -5.28
CA GLU A 64 -21.32 2.27 -5.05
C GLU A 64 -20.51 3.16 -4.09
N VAL A 65 -19.94 2.59 -3.04
CA VAL A 65 -19.05 3.31 -2.12
C VAL A 65 -17.76 3.72 -2.83
N ALA A 66 -17.12 2.81 -3.53
CA ALA A 66 -15.81 3.05 -4.16
C ALA A 66 -15.88 4.11 -5.28
N GLU A 67 -16.97 4.16 -6.02
CA GLU A 67 -17.20 5.17 -7.10
C GLU A 67 -17.27 6.60 -6.57
N GLN A 68 -17.47 6.82 -5.28
CA GLN A 68 -17.49 8.14 -4.65
C GLN A 68 -16.10 8.60 -4.17
N ILE A 69 -15.07 7.75 -4.30
CA ILE A 69 -13.72 8.01 -3.75
C ILE A 69 -12.75 8.41 -4.86
N GLY A 70 -12.04 9.51 -4.64
CA GLY A 70 -10.87 9.90 -5.43
C GLY A 70 -9.57 9.51 -4.75
N VAL A 71 -8.54 9.20 -5.54
CA VAL A 71 -7.18 8.92 -5.05
C VAL A 71 -6.34 10.20 -5.06
N ILE A 72 -5.64 10.45 -3.98
CA ILE A 72 -4.66 11.53 -3.87
C ILE A 72 -3.29 10.89 -3.63
N TRP A 73 -2.38 11.06 -4.58
CA TRP A 73 -1.02 10.58 -4.45
C TRP A 73 -0.18 11.57 -3.62
N PRO A 74 0.37 11.16 -2.48
CA PRO A 74 1.16 12.06 -1.63
C PRO A 74 2.55 12.33 -2.22
N ASN A 75 3.17 13.44 -1.79
CA ASN A 75 4.58 13.79 -2.03
C ASN A 75 4.98 13.90 -3.52
N GLN A 76 4.07 14.24 -4.42
CA GLN A 76 4.35 14.27 -5.86
C GLN A 76 5.38 15.34 -6.26
N ASP A 77 5.43 16.49 -5.55
CA ASP A 77 6.44 17.53 -5.71
C ASP A 77 7.76 17.22 -4.98
N GLY A 78 7.85 16.07 -4.32
CA GLY A 78 9.01 15.65 -3.53
C GLY A 78 9.46 14.23 -3.84
N ARG A 79 9.54 13.40 -2.80
CA ARG A 79 10.07 12.03 -2.86
C ARG A 79 9.18 11.04 -3.62
N GLY A 80 7.92 11.33 -3.81
CA GLY A 80 6.94 10.42 -4.39
C GLY A 80 6.11 9.65 -3.34
N ALA A 81 5.14 8.89 -3.82
CA ALA A 81 4.29 8.05 -3.01
C ALA A 81 5.02 6.80 -2.52
N HIS A 82 4.80 6.41 -1.27
CA HIS A 82 5.33 5.16 -0.73
C HIS A 82 4.79 3.96 -1.51
N MET A 83 5.69 3.04 -1.86
CA MET A 83 5.35 1.78 -2.49
C MET A 83 5.32 0.68 -1.43
N ASN A 84 4.11 0.18 -1.13
CA ASN A 84 3.97 -1.07 -0.39
C ASN A 84 4.18 -2.23 -1.37
N VAL A 85 4.93 -3.25 -0.98
CA VAL A 85 5.34 -4.32 -1.88
C VAL A 85 4.92 -5.68 -1.36
N SER A 86 4.43 -6.53 -2.25
CA SER A 86 4.31 -7.96 -2.02
C SER A 86 5.66 -8.62 -2.30
N GLY A 87 5.99 -9.68 -1.58
CA GLY A 87 7.27 -10.35 -1.73
C GLY A 87 7.19 -11.84 -1.47
N ALA A 88 8.09 -12.58 -2.09
CA ALA A 88 8.29 -14.00 -1.85
C ALA A 88 9.75 -14.26 -1.47
N GLY A 89 9.99 -15.22 -0.58
CA GLY A 89 11.33 -15.59 -0.15
C GLY A 89 11.45 -17.08 0.07
N MET A 90 12.61 -17.63 -0.27
CA MET A 90 12.92 -19.03 -0.01
C MET A 90 13.29 -19.20 1.47
N ILE A 91 12.67 -20.18 2.12
CA ILE A 91 13.01 -20.56 3.50
C ILE A 91 14.37 -21.26 3.50
N LYS A 92 15.29 -20.83 4.37
CA LYS A 92 16.69 -21.38 4.46
C LYS A 92 16.73 -22.91 4.62
N THR A 93 15.71 -23.48 5.27
CA THR A 93 15.62 -24.93 5.53
C THR A 93 14.75 -25.67 4.52
N SER A 94 14.43 -25.04 3.37
CA SER A 94 13.65 -25.70 2.32
C SER A 94 14.33 -26.99 1.87
N GLN A 95 13.53 -28.05 1.72
CA GLN A 95 13.99 -29.32 1.15
C GLN A 95 13.89 -29.31 -0.41
N ASN A 96 13.25 -28.28 -0.98
CA ASN A 96 13.04 -28.13 -2.42
C ASN A 96 13.51 -26.74 -2.87
N PRO A 97 14.81 -26.41 -2.76
CA PRO A 97 15.31 -25.05 -3.03
C PRO A 97 15.23 -24.68 -4.53
N ASP A 98 15.39 -25.65 -5.43
CA ASP A 98 15.33 -25.39 -6.88
C ASP A 98 13.91 -25.12 -7.34
N GLU A 99 12.93 -25.84 -6.83
CA GLU A 99 11.51 -25.63 -7.10
C GLU A 99 11.03 -24.28 -6.50
N ALA A 100 11.51 -23.96 -5.29
CA ALA A 100 11.22 -22.66 -4.67
C ALA A 100 11.78 -21.50 -5.51
N ARG A 101 13.00 -21.63 -6.06
CA ARG A 101 13.56 -20.63 -6.97
C ARG A 101 12.76 -20.50 -8.26
N GLN A 102 12.39 -21.63 -8.88
CA GLN A 102 11.56 -21.62 -10.08
C GLN A 102 10.21 -20.95 -9.85
N LEU A 103 9.59 -21.19 -8.68
CA LEU A 103 8.35 -20.50 -8.30
C LEU A 103 8.55 -18.98 -8.19
N ILE A 104 9.63 -18.51 -7.55
CA ILE A 104 9.92 -17.07 -7.43
C ILE A 104 10.18 -16.46 -8.81
N GLU A 105 10.92 -17.16 -9.69
CA GLU A 105 11.14 -16.73 -11.08
C GLU A 105 9.82 -16.63 -11.84
N PHE A 106 8.94 -17.63 -11.73
CA PHE A 106 7.60 -17.61 -12.33
C PHE A 106 6.75 -16.46 -11.80
N LEU A 107 6.72 -16.22 -10.48
CA LEU A 107 5.97 -15.11 -9.89
C LEU A 107 6.47 -13.74 -10.38
N SER A 108 7.67 -13.67 -10.89
CA SER A 108 8.28 -12.45 -11.43
C SER A 108 8.18 -12.33 -12.96
N ASP A 109 7.60 -13.31 -13.65
CA ASP A 109 7.45 -13.28 -15.11
C ASP A 109 6.25 -12.42 -15.57
N ASP A 110 6.16 -12.18 -16.86
CA ASP A 110 5.14 -11.31 -17.45
C ASP A 110 3.72 -11.87 -17.25
N TYR A 111 3.56 -13.20 -17.28
CA TYR A 111 2.26 -13.83 -17.08
C TYR A 111 1.73 -13.62 -15.65
N ALA A 112 2.54 -13.96 -14.65
CA ALA A 112 2.17 -13.81 -13.25
C ALA A 112 1.97 -12.33 -12.89
N GLN A 113 2.82 -11.44 -13.38
CA GLN A 113 2.72 -10.01 -13.14
C GLN A 113 1.48 -9.39 -13.79
N GLY A 114 1.08 -9.86 -14.98
CA GLY A 114 -0.20 -9.48 -15.60
C GLY A 114 -1.39 -9.94 -14.76
N TRP A 115 -1.35 -11.18 -14.27
CA TRP A 115 -2.38 -11.71 -13.39
C TRP A 115 -2.50 -10.91 -12.07
N TYR A 116 -1.37 -10.54 -11.43
CA TYR A 116 -1.39 -9.69 -10.23
C TYR A 116 -2.02 -8.32 -10.50
N SER A 117 -1.75 -7.73 -11.66
CA SER A 117 -2.35 -6.44 -12.02
C SER A 117 -3.88 -6.53 -12.15
N GLU A 118 -4.37 -7.57 -12.82
CA GLU A 118 -5.80 -7.72 -13.12
C GLU A 118 -6.61 -8.25 -11.91
N VAL A 119 -6.08 -9.22 -11.16
CA VAL A 119 -6.81 -9.95 -10.12
C VAL A 119 -6.55 -9.38 -8.73
N ASN A 120 -5.28 -9.11 -8.40
CA ASN A 120 -4.90 -8.55 -7.10
C ASN A 120 -4.92 -7.02 -7.07
N ASN A 121 -5.08 -6.38 -8.24
CA ASN A 121 -5.05 -4.92 -8.36
C ASN A 121 -3.72 -4.32 -7.86
N GLU A 122 -2.61 -4.98 -8.18
CA GLU A 122 -1.26 -4.55 -7.84
C GLU A 122 -0.54 -4.00 -9.06
N TYR A 123 0.27 -2.95 -8.88
CA TYR A 123 1.14 -2.46 -9.95
C TYR A 123 2.27 -3.46 -10.18
N SER A 124 2.51 -3.82 -11.45
CA SER A 124 3.56 -4.76 -11.82
C SER A 124 4.97 -4.22 -11.53
N ILE A 125 5.88 -5.11 -11.12
CA ILE A 125 7.33 -4.82 -11.08
C ILE A 125 7.97 -4.83 -12.49
N ARG A 126 7.24 -5.28 -13.49
CA ARG A 126 7.68 -5.36 -14.89
C ARG A 126 7.17 -4.14 -15.65
N ALA A 127 8.07 -3.29 -16.13
CA ALA A 127 7.70 -2.09 -16.88
C ALA A 127 6.94 -2.37 -18.18
N THR A 128 7.03 -3.61 -18.72
CA THR A 128 6.33 -4.07 -19.91
C THR A 128 4.86 -4.39 -19.65
N ILE A 129 4.46 -4.60 -18.41
CA ILE A 129 3.09 -4.95 -18.03
C ILE A 129 2.36 -3.70 -17.61
N PRO A 130 1.30 -3.28 -18.32
CA PRO A 130 0.52 -2.12 -17.95
C PRO A 130 -0.29 -2.37 -16.68
N ALA A 131 -0.63 -1.32 -15.97
CA ALA A 131 -1.61 -1.37 -14.92
C ALA A 131 -2.99 -1.76 -15.48
N SER A 132 -3.79 -2.50 -14.71
CA SER A 132 -5.16 -2.85 -15.07
C SER A 132 -6.02 -1.60 -15.33
N VAL A 133 -7.13 -1.77 -16.05
CA VAL A 133 -8.08 -0.67 -16.34
C VAL A 133 -8.52 0.04 -15.04
N THR A 134 -8.74 -0.72 -13.98
CA THR A 134 -9.13 -0.15 -12.67
C THR A 134 -8.02 0.68 -12.06
N LEU A 135 -6.77 0.20 -12.09
CA LEU A 135 -5.62 0.94 -11.57
C LEU A 135 -5.31 2.21 -12.38
N GLN A 136 -5.52 2.17 -13.70
CA GLN A 136 -5.35 3.34 -14.57
C GLN A 136 -6.31 4.50 -14.18
N ARG A 137 -7.46 4.21 -13.58
CA ARG A 137 -8.39 5.23 -13.07
C ARG A 137 -7.79 6.09 -11.94
N PHE A 138 -6.76 5.58 -11.25
CA PHE A 138 -6.09 6.32 -10.16
C PHE A 138 -5.07 7.34 -10.65
N GLY A 139 -4.86 7.40 -11.96
CA GLY A 139 -3.92 8.33 -12.60
C GLY A 139 -2.45 7.91 -12.44
N GLU A 140 -1.59 8.69 -13.07
CA GLU A 140 -0.15 8.51 -12.97
C GLU A 140 0.37 9.10 -11.64
N PHE A 141 1.45 8.52 -11.14
CA PHE A 141 2.11 9.00 -9.92
C PHE A 141 3.62 8.75 -9.97
N LYS A 142 4.33 9.56 -9.22
CA LYS A 142 5.76 9.38 -8.95
C LYS A 142 5.91 8.45 -7.75
N PRO A 143 6.51 7.25 -7.92
CA PRO A 143 6.83 6.36 -6.80
C PRO A 143 8.03 6.89 -6.00
N ASP A 144 8.08 6.57 -4.72
CA ASP A 144 9.26 6.77 -3.90
C ASP A 144 10.33 5.72 -4.28
N SER A 145 11.52 6.17 -4.64
CA SER A 145 12.64 5.34 -5.09
C SER A 145 13.50 4.78 -3.95
N ILE A 146 12.97 4.74 -2.74
CA ILE A 146 13.69 4.25 -1.56
C ILE A 146 14.12 2.78 -1.74
N ASN A 147 15.34 2.44 -1.30
CA ASN A 147 15.75 1.05 -1.24
C ASN A 147 14.91 0.30 -0.19
N LEU A 148 14.25 -0.77 -0.60
CA LEU A 148 13.32 -1.53 0.24
C LEU A 148 13.99 -2.21 1.45
N GLU A 149 15.31 -2.45 1.40
CA GLU A 149 16.06 -2.99 2.55
C GLU A 149 15.95 -2.10 3.79
N VAL A 150 15.76 -0.78 3.60
CA VAL A 150 15.61 0.15 4.72
C VAL A 150 14.32 -0.09 5.50
N LEU A 151 13.31 -0.69 4.90
CA LEU A 151 12.05 -1.02 5.57
C LEU A 151 12.32 -2.08 6.67
N GLY A 152 13.07 -3.12 6.34
CA GLY A 152 13.48 -4.13 7.32
C GLY A 152 14.39 -3.54 8.39
N ARG A 153 15.40 -2.74 7.98
CA ARG A 153 16.36 -2.11 8.92
C ARG A 153 15.69 -1.17 9.91
N ASN A 154 14.68 -0.41 9.49
CA ASN A 154 13.96 0.55 10.32
C ASN A 154 12.70 -0.03 10.98
N ASN A 155 12.39 -1.30 10.79
CA ASN A 155 11.12 -1.89 11.27
C ASN A 155 10.94 -1.76 12.78
N GLU A 156 11.94 -2.15 13.57
CA GLU A 156 11.88 -2.06 15.04
C GLU A 156 11.71 -0.62 15.51
N ALA A 157 12.46 0.31 14.93
CA ALA A 157 12.36 1.74 15.25
C ALA A 157 10.99 2.29 14.88
N SER A 158 10.42 1.90 13.74
CA SER A 158 9.10 2.37 13.29
C SER A 158 7.97 1.88 14.18
N VAL A 159 7.99 0.64 14.63
CA VAL A 159 6.99 0.10 15.57
C VAL A 159 7.04 0.85 16.90
N LYS A 160 8.22 0.99 17.49
CA LYS A 160 8.40 1.74 18.74
C LYS A 160 7.96 3.20 18.61
N LEU A 161 8.23 3.81 17.46
CA LEU A 161 7.81 5.19 17.17
C LEU A 161 6.29 5.29 17.07
N ALA A 162 5.64 4.36 16.38
CA ALA A 162 4.18 4.32 16.27
C ALA A 162 3.52 4.21 17.66
N ASP A 163 4.04 3.33 18.54
CA ASP A 163 3.57 3.20 19.93
C ASP A 163 3.71 4.52 20.70
N ARG A 164 4.89 5.18 20.63
CA ARG A 164 5.11 6.48 21.31
C ARG A 164 4.24 7.60 20.75
N ALA A 165 3.89 7.52 19.47
CA ALA A 165 2.97 8.48 18.83
C ALA A 165 1.50 8.22 19.17
N GLY A 166 1.17 7.10 19.82
CA GLY A 166 -0.21 6.70 20.09
C GLY A 166 -0.96 6.17 18.88
N TRP A 167 -0.24 5.74 17.84
CA TRP A 167 -0.81 5.11 16.68
C TRP A 167 -1.14 3.64 17.01
N GLN A 168 -2.40 3.34 17.27
CA GLN A 168 -2.92 2.02 17.67
C GLN A 168 -4.08 1.60 16.76
#